data_8e9c7876b357c2109f19b0ca14dc982f
#
_entry.id   8e9c7876b357c2109f19b0ca14dc982f
#
_cell.length_a   1.000
_cell.length_b   1.000
_cell.length_c   1.000
_cell.angle_alpha   90.00
_cell.angle_beta   90.00
_cell.angle_gamma   90.00
#
_symmetry.space_group_name_H-M   'P 1'
#
loop_
_entity.id
_entity.type
_entity.pdbx_description
1 polymer ?
#
loop_
_entity_poly.entity_id
_entity_poly.type
_entity_poly.pdbx_seq_one_letter_code
_entity_poly.pdbx_strand_id
1 'polypeptide(L)'
;MAVNSTPRYVKFGIYIILIVLLNIAALTLFFRVDLTENRVYSLSKASREVVSTLKEPLTVNVFFTKNLPAPYNTVERYLRDLLEEYALSGNRYFNYRFYDVTPLEEGGSARSAENQRLAYDYGIQPVQIQAIEHDEVKIKKAFMGLAIVHGDTVERVPTITSADGLEYKLTSAMRKVNNKISALLKLEEPVKITLYLSPSIRGVAPYMGLKDLPELGNGVNEIVTELNRKMYGRLSFSTVEPSDEEIERLALEYGLIHLKWPDIPQADVKAGGGVIGMIVQHGESTMSLPVLQVFRVPLFGTQYSLVSPDELEEMITGSVETIIGIHENIGYLADRGTMDIYGVPGSQTEPATSFVQLLSKSYSLKQVFLEQEGIQTASRRS
;
A
#
# COMPACT_ATOMS: atom_id res chain seq x y z
N MET A 1 -44.46 -26.85 58.33
CA MET A 1 -43.80 -25.85 57.44
C MET A 1 -44.89 -25.15 56.64
N ALA A 2 -45.20 -23.91 56.95
CA ALA A 2 -46.22 -23.12 56.23
C ALA A 2 -45.60 -22.58 54.95
N VAL A 3 -46.06 -23.07 53.81
CA VAL A 3 -45.70 -22.49 52.50
C VAL A 3 -46.50 -21.17 52.39
N ASN A 4 -45.80 -20.05 52.63
CA ASN A 4 -46.36 -18.72 52.40
C ASN A 4 -46.74 -18.56 50.91
N SER A 5 -48.03 -18.67 50.61
CA SER A 5 -48.55 -18.34 49.28
C SER A 5 -48.49 -16.83 49.09
N THR A 6 -47.52 -16.35 48.31
CA THR A 6 -47.43 -14.95 47.89
C THR A 6 -48.76 -14.51 47.30
N PRO A 7 -49.33 -13.37 47.73
CA PRO A 7 -50.63 -12.95 47.28
C PRO A 7 -50.63 -12.74 45.75
N ARG A 8 -51.73 -13.11 45.10
CA ARG A 8 -51.91 -13.15 43.65
C ARG A 8 -51.49 -11.83 42.94
N TYR A 9 -51.69 -10.71 43.57
CA TYR A 9 -51.30 -9.38 43.10
C TYR A 9 -49.79 -9.12 43.15
N VAL A 10 -49.04 -9.71 44.07
CA VAL A 10 -47.59 -9.61 44.16
C VAL A 10 -46.95 -10.40 43.02
N LYS A 11 -47.45 -11.57 42.70
CA LYS A 11 -46.99 -12.37 41.56
C LYS A 11 -47.25 -11.60 40.24
N PHE A 12 -48.41 -10.98 40.09
CA PHE A 12 -48.76 -10.18 38.91
C PHE A 12 -47.86 -8.96 38.78
N GLY A 13 -47.56 -8.24 39.86
CA GLY A 13 -46.62 -7.14 39.89
C GLY A 13 -45.21 -7.54 39.45
N ILE A 14 -44.72 -8.71 39.93
CA ILE A 14 -43.41 -9.26 39.56
C ILE A 14 -43.36 -9.56 38.04
N TYR A 15 -44.42 -10.13 37.47
CA TYR A 15 -44.45 -10.41 36.00
C TYR A 15 -44.43 -9.12 35.18
N ILE A 16 -45.15 -8.07 35.60
CA ILE A 16 -45.09 -6.77 34.90
C ILE A 16 -43.65 -6.21 34.95
N ILE A 17 -43.02 -6.22 36.13
CA ILE A 17 -41.66 -5.73 36.29
C ILE A 17 -40.68 -6.55 35.41
N LEU A 18 -40.86 -7.86 35.37
CA LEU A 18 -40.03 -8.75 34.55
C LEU A 18 -40.16 -8.45 33.05
N ILE A 19 -41.40 -8.24 32.58
CA ILE A 19 -41.68 -7.87 31.18
C ILE A 19 -41.06 -6.50 30.84
N VAL A 20 -41.17 -5.52 31.73
CA VAL A 20 -40.55 -4.20 31.54
C VAL A 20 -39.04 -4.31 31.52
N LEU A 21 -38.39 -5.05 32.41
CA LEU A 21 -36.98 -5.28 32.44
C LEU A 21 -36.47 -6.05 31.20
N LEU A 22 -37.28 -7.02 30.73
CA LEU A 22 -36.97 -7.76 29.51
C LEU A 22 -37.01 -6.86 28.27
N ASN A 23 -38.00 -5.94 28.20
CA ASN A 23 -38.08 -4.96 27.12
C ASN A 23 -36.92 -3.96 27.18
N ILE A 24 -36.54 -3.48 28.38
CA ILE A 24 -35.37 -2.59 28.53
C ILE A 24 -34.10 -3.32 28.14
N ALA A 25 -33.95 -4.57 28.56
CA ALA A 25 -32.79 -5.41 28.17
C ALA A 25 -32.76 -5.66 26.65
N ALA A 26 -33.92 -5.90 26.01
CA ALA A 26 -34.01 -6.07 24.57
C ALA A 26 -33.67 -4.80 23.78
N LEU A 27 -33.94 -3.62 24.33
CA LEU A 27 -33.57 -2.33 23.73
C LEU A 27 -32.09 -2.01 23.93
N THR A 28 -31.43 -2.55 24.98
CA THR A 28 -30.04 -2.28 25.29
C THR A 28 -29.08 -3.37 24.78
N LEU A 29 -29.54 -4.61 24.68
CA LEU A 29 -28.82 -5.74 24.13
C LEU A 29 -29.19 -5.92 22.66
N PHE A 30 -28.58 -5.14 21.78
CA PHE A 30 -28.67 -5.35 20.34
C PHE A 30 -27.96 -6.66 19.97
N PHE A 31 -28.67 -7.78 20.02
CA PHE A 31 -28.15 -9.07 19.57
C PHE A 31 -28.55 -9.28 18.11
N ARG A 32 -27.66 -8.96 17.19
CA ARG A 32 -27.87 -9.23 15.75
C ARG A 32 -27.33 -10.61 15.44
N VAL A 33 -28.21 -11.58 15.24
CA VAL A 33 -27.85 -12.93 14.79
C VAL A 33 -28.03 -13.00 13.30
N ASP A 34 -26.94 -13.18 12.57
CA ASP A 34 -26.98 -13.46 11.15
C ASP A 34 -27.40 -14.91 10.94
N LEU A 35 -28.66 -15.09 10.47
CA LEU A 35 -29.26 -16.40 10.20
C LEU A 35 -29.05 -16.85 8.74
N THR A 36 -28.26 -16.13 7.95
CA THR A 36 -27.95 -16.51 6.57
C THR A 36 -26.98 -17.69 6.55
N GLU A 37 -27.18 -18.61 5.63
CA GLU A 37 -26.38 -19.84 5.48
C GLU A 37 -24.87 -19.57 5.32
N ASN A 38 -24.50 -18.43 4.74
CA ASN A 38 -23.11 -18.00 4.49
C ASN A 38 -22.66 -16.81 5.34
N ARG A 39 -23.44 -16.37 6.34
CA ARG A 39 -23.15 -15.18 7.16
C ARG A 39 -22.80 -13.93 6.33
N VAL A 40 -23.53 -13.72 5.25
CA VAL A 40 -23.27 -12.65 4.25
C VAL A 40 -23.35 -11.26 4.86
N TYR A 41 -24.01 -11.10 5.99
CA TYR A 41 -24.18 -9.83 6.71
C TYR A 41 -23.32 -9.71 7.98
N SER A 42 -22.33 -10.59 8.16
CA SER A 42 -21.39 -10.49 9.27
C SER A 42 -19.95 -10.47 8.76
N LEU A 43 -19.14 -9.54 9.28
CA LEU A 43 -17.73 -9.44 8.94
C LEU A 43 -16.96 -10.73 9.26
N SER A 44 -16.01 -11.07 8.42
CA SER A 44 -15.03 -12.12 8.68
C SER A 44 -14.21 -11.82 9.95
N LYS A 45 -13.59 -12.84 10.53
CA LYS A 45 -12.70 -12.64 11.68
C LYS A 45 -11.57 -11.66 11.36
N ALA A 46 -10.98 -11.78 10.16
CA ALA A 46 -9.90 -10.92 9.69
C ALA A 46 -10.34 -9.45 9.58
N SER A 47 -11.56 -9.21 9.06
CA SER A 47 -12.12 -7.87 8.93
C SER A 47 -12.37 -7.20 10.27
N ARG A 48 -12.94 -7.94 11.23
CA ARG A 48 -13.14 -7.44 12.60
C ARG A 48 -11.83 -7.12 13.31
N GLU A 49 -10.83 -7.99 13.16
CA GLU A 49 -9.53 -7.80 13.79
C GLU A 49 -8.86 -6.50 13.32
N VAL A 50 -8.89 -6.19 12.02
CA VAL A 50 -8.28 -4.97 11.47
C VAL A 50 -8.84 -3.72 12.14
N VAL A 51 -10.16 -3.59 12.28
CA VAL A 51 -10.77 -2.36 12.84
C VAL A 51 -10.78 -2.31 14.36
N SER A 52 -10.77 -3.47 15.04
CA SER A 52 -10.74 -3.53 16.52
C SER A 52 -9.36 -3.26 17.09
N THR A 53 -8.28 -3.50 16.33
CA THR A 53 -6.90 -3.36 16.77
C THR A 53 -6.24 -2.04 16.38
N LEU A 54 -6.98 -1.12 15.78
CA LEU A 54 -6.48 0.20 15.41
C LEU A 54 -5.94 0.95 16.63
N LYS A 55 -4.79 1.58 16.48
CA LYS A 55 -4.14 2.40 17.53
C LYS A 55 -4.23 3.89 17.24
N GLU A 56 -4.53 4.25 16.00
CA GLU A 56 -4.65 5.62 15.50
C GLU A 56 -5.89 5.76 14.61
N PRO A 57 -6.41 6.99 14.38
CA PRO A 57 -7.59 7.22 13.57
C PRO A 57 -7.43 6.72 12.13
N LEU A 58 -8.35 5.86 11.69
CA LEU A 58 -8.52 5.44 10.33
C LEU A 58 -9.89 5.93 9.84
N THR A 59 -9.92 6.64 8.74
CA THR A 59 -11.16 7.19 8.17
C THR A 59 -11.36 6.72 6.73
N VAL A 60 -12.50 6.14 6.44
CA VAL A 60 -12.92 5.75 5.09
C VAL A 60 -13.78 6.87 4.51
N ASN A 61 -13.24 7.60 3.54
CA ASN A 61 -13.95 8.65 2.81
C ASN A 61 -14.53 8.07 1.53
N VAL A 62 -15.86 7.99 1.46
CA VAL A 62 -16.62 7.37 0.36
C VAL A 62 -17.19 8.45 -0.55
N PHE A 63 -16.88 8.37 -1.83
CA PHE A 63 -17.33 9.28 -2.86
C PHE A 63 -18.25 8.55 -3.83
N PHE A 64 -19.55 8.68 -3.63
CA PHE A 64 -20.55 8.05 -4.49
C PHE A 64 -21.57 9.07 -4.98
N THR A 65 -21.89 8.98 -6.27
CA THR A 65 -22.99 9.71 -6.89
C THR A 65 -24.30 9.12 -6.37
N LYS A 66 -25.22 9.96 -5.95
CA LYS A 66 -26.56 9.52 -5.50
C LYS A 66 -27.42 9.06 -6.66
N ASN A 67 -28.45 8.28 -6.31
CA ASN A 67 -29.48 7.82 -7.24
C ASN A 67 -28.91 7.10 -8.47
N LEU A 68 -27.84 6.33 -8.26
CA LEU A 68 -27.29 5.47 -9.31
C LEU A 68 -28.34 4.46 -9.80
N PRO A 69 -28.39 4.17 -11.11
CA PRO A 69 -29.27 3.13 -11.64
C PRO A 69 -28.82 1.74 -11.20
N ALA A 70 -29.70 0.74 -11.33
CA ALA A 70 -29.33 -0.64 -11.14
C ALA A 70 -28.25 -1.07 -12.17
N PRO A 71 -27.27 -1.90 -11.78
CA PRO A 71 -27.08 -2.55 -10.48
C PRO A 71 -26.32 -1.70 -9.46
N TYR A 72 -25.83 -0.51 -9.82
CA TYR A 72 -24.91 0.31 -9.01
C TYR A 72 -25.51 0.83 -7.70
N ASN A 73 -26.82 1.04 -7.66
CA ASN A 73 -27.54 1.43 -6.44
C ASN A 73 -27.45 0.37 -5.33
N THR A 74 -27.36 -0.92 -5.70
CA THR A 74 -27.20 -2.01 -4.74
C THR A 74 -25.79 -2.05 -4.18
N VAL A 75 -24.78 -1.65 -4.98
CA VAL A 75 -23.38 -1.54 -4.55
C VAL A 75 -23.19 -0.48 -3.47
N GLU A 76 -23.78 0.73 -3.66
CA GLU A 76 -23.74 1.78 -2.64
C GLU A 76 -24.35 1.34 -1.32
N ARG A 77 -25.55 0.71 -1.38
CA ARG A 77 -26.23 0.21 -0.19
C ARG A 77 -25.41 -0.85 0.53
N TYR A 78 -24.88 -1.83 -0.20
CA TYR A 78 -24.03 -2.86 0.38
C TYR A 78 -22.78 -2.27 1.04
N LEU A 79 -22.11 -1.31 0.36
CA LEU A 79 -20.95 -0.62 0.92
C LEU A 79 -21.31 0.13 2.22
N ARG A 80 -22.47 0.75 2.29
CA ARG A 80 -22.95 1.46 3.48
C ARG A 80 -23.15 0.49 4.65
N ASP A 81 -23.88 -0.61 4.40
CA ASP A 81 -24.12 -1.65 5.39
C ASP A 81 -22.79 -2.27 5.87
N LEU A 82 -21.87 -2.53 4.94
CA LEU A 82 -20.56 -3.08 5.25
C LEU A 82 -19.73 -2.14 6.14
N LEU A 83 -19.70 -0.84 5.85
CA LEU A 83 -18.98 0.14 6.67
C LEU A 83 -19.62 0.34 8.05
N GLU A 84 -20.93 0.20 8.15
CA GLU A 84 -21.64 0.19 9.44
C GLU A 84 -21.22 -1.04 10.28
N GLU A 85 -21.12 -2.22 9.68
CA GLU A 85 -20.64 -3.42 10.36
C GLU A 85 -19.16 -3.27 10.81
N TYR A 86 -18.31 -2.62 10.00
CA TYR A 86 -16.96 -2.26 10.43
C TYR A 86 -16.97 -1.32 11.63
N ALA A 87 -17.85 -0.31 11.65
CA ALA A 87 -17.94 0.63 12.75
C ALA A 87 -18.44 -0.02 14.04
N LEU A 88 -19.42 -0.95 13.94
CA LEU A 88 -19.92 -1.72 15.07
C LEU A 88 -18.86 -2.69 15.66
N SER A 89 -18.01 -3.24 14.78
CA SER A 89 -16.94 -4.16 15.19
C SER A 89 -15.65 -3.45 15.56
N GLY A 90 -15.50 -2.18 15.16
CA GLY A 90 -14.31 -1.37 15.35
C GLY A 90 -14.23 -0.74 16.75
N ASN A 91 -13.08 -0.13 16.99
CA ASN A 91 -12.86 0.70 18.16
C ASN A 91 -13.07 2.19 17.80
N ARG A 92 -12.87 3.09 18.80
CA ARG A 92 -13.03 4.56 18.65
C ARG A 92 -12.22 5.20 17.52
N TYR A 93 -11.25 4.50 16.96
CA TYR A 93 -10.37 4.99 15.92
C TYR A 93 -10.89 4.71 14.51
N PHE A 94 -11.87 3.82 14.33
CA PHE A 94 -12.48 3.59 13.04
C PHE A 94 -13.59 4.60 12.77
N ASN A 95 -13.51 5.29 11.61
CA ASN A 95 -14.50 6.25 11.16
C ASN A 95 -14.77 6.08 9.67
N TYR A 96 -15.98 6.48 9.22
CA TYR A 96 -16.28 6.56 7.81
C TYR A 96 -17.20 7.75 7.50
N ARG A 97 -17.11 8.26 6.28
CA ARG A 97 -17.94 9.39 5.81
C ARG A 97 -18.34 9.17 4.36
N PHE A 98 -19.60 9.42 4.06
CA PHE A 98 -20.12 9.45 2.70
C PHE A 98 -20.22 10.90 2.22
N TYR A 99 -19.58 11.16 1.08
CA TYR A 99 -19.62 12.44 0.38
C TYR A 99 -20.51 12.31 -0.84
N ASP A 100 -21.54 13.13 -0.90
CA ASP A 100 -22.38 13.28 -2.07
C ASP A 100 -21.60 14.04 -3.14
N VAL A 101 -21.33 13.39 -4.25
CA VAL A 101 -20.58 13.92 -5.39
C VAL A 101 -21.42 13.97 -6.66
N THR A 102 -22.75 14.08 -6.50
CA THR A 102 -23.68 14.16 -7.62
C THR A 102 -23.40 15.41 -8.46
N PRO A 103 -23.28 15.31 -9.79
CA PRO A 103 -23.09 16.46 -10.67
C PRO A 103 -24.25 17.45 -10.59
N LEU A 104 -23.96 18.75 -10.74
CA LEU A 104 -25.00 19.80 -10.71
C LEU A 104 -26.09 19.57 -11.76
N GLU A 105 -25.71 19.06 -12.92
CA GLU A 105 -26.59 18.73 -14.05
C GLU A 105 -27.59 17.59 -13.70
N GLU A 106 -27.25 16.77 -12.72
CA GLU A 106 -28.06 15.64 -12.22
C GLU A 106 -28.74 15.94 -10.87
N GLY A 107 -28.88 17.22 -10.50
CA GLY A 107 -29.52 17.66 -9.27
C GLY A 107 -28.59 17.74 -8.05
N GLY A 108 -27.30 17.78 -8.28
CA GLY A 108 -26.30 18.04 -7.25
C GLY A 108 -26.38 19.47 -6.68
N SER A 109 -25.72 19.70 -5.57
CA SER A 109 -25.64 20.99 -4.86
C SER A 109 -24.25 21.63 -5.00
N ALA A 110 -24.09 22.89 -4.60
CA ALA A 110 -22.78 23.51 -4.49
C ALA A 110 -21.82 22.70 -3.60
N ARG A 111 -22.34 22.07 -2.53
CA ARG A 111 -21.58 21.19 -1.65
C ARG A 111 -21.13 19.91 -2.36
N SER A 112 -21.94 19.37 -3.28
CA SER A 112 -21.50 18.19 -4.05
C SER A 112 -20.38 18.54 -5.03
N ALA A 113 -20.32 19.78 -5.56
CA ALA A 113 -19.23 20.25 -6.37
C ALA A 113 -17.92 20.40 -5.57
N GLU A 114 -17.99 20.86 -4.32
CA GLU A 114 -16.82 20.86 -3.41
C GLU A 114 -16.36 19.43 -3.12
N ASN A 115 -17.27 18.52 -2.86
CA ASN A 115 -16.98 17.12 -2.61
C ASN A 115 -16.35 16.44 -3.85
N GLN A 116 -16.71 16.83 -5.07
CA GLN A 116 -16.04 16.35 -6.29
C GLN A 116 -14.58 16.79 -6.34
N ARG A 117 -14.27 18.04 -5.97
CA ARG A 117 -12.87 18.49 -5.88
C ARG A 117 -12.10 17.66 -4.86
N LEU A 118 -12.69 17.45 -3.69
CA LEU A 118 -12.11 16.59 -2.67
C LEU A 118 -11.88 15.15 -3.19
N ALA A 119 -12.81 14.60 -3.98
CA ALA A 119 -12.63 13.29 -4.61
C ALA A 119 -11.42 13.28 -5.55
N TYR A 120 -11.26 14.32 -6.38
CA TYR A 120 -10.09 14.46 -7.25
C TYR A 120 -8.78 14.59 -6.46
N ASP A 121 -8.77 15.34 -5.35
CA ASP A 121 -7.59 15.48 -4.49
C ASP A 121 -7.18 14.13 -3.90
N TYR A 122 -8.15 13.26 -3.59
CA TYR A 122 -7.91 11.88 -3.21
C TYR A 122 -7.62 10.94 -4.39
N GLY A 123 -7.58 11.44 -5.62
CA GLY A 123 -7.35 10.64 -6.82
C GLY A 123 -8.50 9.73 -7.21
N ILE A 124 -9.72 10.01 -6.74
CA ILE A 124 -10.94 9.33 -7.15
C ILE A 124 -11.54 10.07 -8.34
N GLN A 125 -11.63 9.37 -9.47
CA GLN A 125 -12.13 9.94 -10.72
C GLN A 125 -13.51 9.35 -11.06
N PRO A 126 -14.37 10.09 -11.77
CA PRO A 126 -15.64 9.57 -12.24
C PRO A 126 -15.42 8.52 -13.32
N VAL A 127 -16.22 7.47 -13.28
CA VAL A 127 -16.27 6.42 -14.28
C VAL A 127 -17.51 6.56 -15.16
N GLN A 128 -17.45 6.06 -16.38
CA GLN A 128 -18.61 6.00 -17.26
C GLN A 128 -19.44 4.75 -16.91
N ILE A 129 -20.71 4.97 -16.68
CA ILE A 129 -21.70 3.91 -16.41
C ILE A 129 -22.80 3.95 -17.46
N GLN A 130 -23.37 2.78 -17.76
CA GLN A 130 -24.57 2.68 -18.58
C GLN A 130 -25.82 2.74 -17.70
N ALA A 131 -26.72 3.61 -18.03
CA ALA A 131 -28.03 3.76 -17.40
C ALA A 131 -29.12 3.51 -18.43
N ILE A 132 -30.13 2.71 -18.10
CA ILE A 132 -31.32 2.55 -18.93
C ILE A 132 -32.37 3.51 -18.39
N GLU A 133 -32.69 4.53 -19.16
CA GLU A 133 -33.72 5.51 -18.83
C GLU A 133 -34.72 5.59 -19.99
N HIS A 134 -36.00 5.38 -19.72
CA HIS A 134 -37.06 5.42 -20.72
C HIS A 134 -36.79 4.56 -21.97
N ASP A 135 -36.28 3.33 -21.74
CA ASP A 135 -35.89 2.36 -22.77
C ASP A 135 -34.70 2.80 -23.65
N GLU A 136 -33.98 3.87 -23.28
CA GLU A 136 -32.76 4.31 -23.93
C GLU A 136 -31.55 4.02 -23.05
N VAL A 137 -30.44 3.55 -23.67
CA VAL A 137 -29.17 3.38 -23.00
C VAL A 137 -28.43 4.73 -23.02
N LYS A 138 -28.23 5.32 -21.83
CA LYS A 138 -27.47 6.55 -21.67
C LYS A 138 -26.14 6.27 -20.97
N ILE A 139 -25.09 6.96 -21.41
CA ILE A 139 -23.80 6.94 -20.74
C ILE A 139 -23.77 8.11 -19.76
N LYS A 140 -23.56 7.82 -18.49
CA LYS A 140 -23.44 8.82 -17.40
C LYS A 140 -22.08 8.74 -16.76
N LYS A 141 -21.60 9.85 -16.20
CA LYS A 141 -20.42 9.90 -15.37
C LYS A 141 -20.83 9.77 -13.90
N ALA A 142 -20.22 8.83 -13.19
CA ALA A 142 -20.51 8.61 -11.77
C ALA A 142 -19.23 8.41 -10.99
N PHE A 143 -19.16 9.00 -9.81
CA PHE A 143 -18.13 8.65 -8.84
C PHE A 143 -18.58 7.42 -8.07
N MET A 144 -17.71 6.44 -7.95
CA MET A 144 -17.97 5.17 -7.29
C MET A 144 -16.67 4.65 -6.67
N GLY A 145 -16.08 5.42 -5.79
CA GLY A 145 -14.79 5.08 -5.17
C GLY A 145 -14.68 5.54 -3.74
N LEU A 146 -13.59 5.17 -3.09
CA LEU A 146 -13.29 5.61 -1.73
C LEU A 146 -11.79 5.75 -1.50
N ALA A 147 -11.44 6.56 -0.49
CA ALA A 147 -10.09 6.71 0.02
C ALA A 147 -10.06 6.35 1.51
N ILE A 148 -9.13 5.49 1.89
CA ILE A 148 -8.85 5.11 3.27
C ILE A 148 -7.67 5.94 3.74
N VAL A 149 -7.90 6.80 4.73
CA VAL A 149 -6.92 7.71 5.30
C VAL A 149 -6.54 7.22 6.69
N HIS A 150 -5.24 7.01 6.92
CA HIS A 150 -4.70 6.61 8.21
C HIS A 150 -3.39 7.35 8.45
N GLY A 151 -3.40 8.31 9.37
CA GLY A 151 -2.32 9.30 9.48
C GLY A 151 -2.14 10.05 8.15
N ASP A 152 -0.91 10.11 7.66
CA ASP A 152 -0.56 10.74 6.38
C ASP A 152 -0.62 9.75 5.20
N THR A 153 -1.01 8.51 5.45
CA THR A 153 -1.12 7.48 4.40
C THR A 153 -2.53 7.43 3.84
N VAL A 154 -2.62 7.40 2.52
CA VAL A 154 -3.89 7.29 1.79
C VAL A 154 -3.83 6.07 0.88
N GLU A 155 -4.74 5.13 1.09
CA GLU A 155 -4.96 4.00 0.18
C GLU A 155 -6.27 4.22 -0.58
N ARG A 156 -6.27 3.94 -1.88
CA ARG A 156 -7.39 4.26 -2.77
C ARG A 156 -8.05 2.99 -3.28
N VAL A 157 -9.37 3.00 -3.29
CA VAL A 157 -10.17 2.05 -4.07
C VAL A 157 -10.92 2.88 -5.11
N PRO A 158 -10.30 3.16 -6.27
CA PRO A 158 -10.77 4.20 -7.18
C PRO A 158 -12.10 3.88 -7.83
N THR A 159 -12.46 2.60 -7.96
CA THR A 159 -13.69 2.17 -8.62
C THR A 159 -14.27 0.94 -7.95
N ILE A 160 -15.56 1.03 -7.57
CA ILE A 160 -16.33 -0.04 -6.94
C ILE A 160 -17.62 -0.21 -7.73
N THR A 161 -17.63 -1.11 -8.71
CA THR A 161 -18.78 -1.39 -9.58
C THR A 161 -19.53 -2.65 -9.22
N SER A 162 -18.99 -3.48 -8.33
CA SER A 162 -19.59 -4.72 -7.81
C SER A 162 -19.41 -4.82 -6.31
N ALA A 163 -20.34 -5.48 -5.65
CA ALA A 163 -20.25 -5.86 -4.24
C ALA A 163 -19.35 -7.10 -4.03
N ASP A 164 -19.04 -7.83 -5.11
CA ASP A 164 -18.27 -9.07 -5.02
C ASP A 164 -16.85 -8.83 -4.51
N GLY A 165 -16.50 -9.53 -3.42
CA GLY A 165 -15.22 -9.44 -2.79
C GLY A 165 -14.90 -8.07 -2.19
N LEU A 166 -15.91 -7.18 -2.03
CA LEU A 166 -15.71 -5.82 -1.54
C LEU A 166 -15.20 -5.81 -0.09
N GLU A 167 -15.70 -6.69 0.77
CA GLU A 167 -15.18 -6.86 2.13
C GLU A 167 -13.68 -7.17 2.11
N TYR A 168 -13.26 -8.12 1.27
CA TYR A 168 -11.85 -8.47 1.14
C TYR A 168 -11.00 -7.29 0.66
N LYS A 169 -11.47 -6.56 -0.36
CA LYS A 169 -10.76 -5.37 -0.88
C LYS A 169 -10.58 -4.30 0.20
N LEU A 170 -11.64 -4.00 0.95
CA LEU A 170 -11.60 -3.00 2.02
C LEU A 170 -10.71 -3.45 3.18
N THR A 171 -10.85 -4.71 3.62
CA THR A 171 -10.03 -5.27 4.68
C THR A 171 -8.56 -5.24 4.31
N SER A 172 -8.22 -5.65 3.09
CA SER A 172 -6.84 -5.66 2.60
C SER A 172 -6.25 -4.25 2.51
N ALA A 173 -7.03 -3.29 2.00
CA ALA A 173 -6.61 -1.89 1.94
C ALA A 173 -6.42 -1.28 3.34
N MET A 174 -7.36 -1.51 4.27
CA MET A 174 -7.23 -1.06 5.66
C MET A 174 -6.05 -1.71 6.37
N ARG A 175 -5.82 -3.02 6.16
CA ARG A 175 -4.68 -3.75 6.73
C ARG A 175 -3.36 -3.18 6.21
N LYS A 176 -3.27 -2.91 4.90
CA LYS A 176 -2.08 -2.33 4.27
C LYS A 176 -1.67 -1.02 4.94
N VAL A 177 -2.60 -0.06 5.09
CA VAL A 177 -2.29 1.23 5.72
C VAL A 177 -1.99 1.09 7.21
N ASN A 178 -2.72 0.23 7.93
CA ASN A 178 -2.47 -0.02 9.35
C ASN A 178 -1.12 -0.71 9.61
N ASN A 179 -0.74 -1.68 8.77
CA ASN A 179 0.55 -2.36 8.85
C ASN A 179 1.69 -1.38 8.57
N LYS A 180 1.55 -0.51 7.55
CA LYS A 180 2.53 0.52 7.21
C LYS A 180 2.81 1.43 8.40
N ILE A 181 1.79 2.03 8.98
CA ILE A 181 1.93 2.93 10.13
C ILE A 181 2.47 2.19 11.33
N SER A 182 1.93 1.01 11.63
CA SER A 182 2.39 0.19 12.76
C SER A 182 3.85 -0.23 12.63
N ALA A 183 4.32 -0.53 11.41
CA ALA A 183 5.72 -0.84 11.14
C ALA A 183 6.60 0.39 11.36
N LEU A 184 6.23 1.54 10.77
CA LEU A 184 6.98 2.79 10.91
C LEU A 184 7.09 3.25 12.38
N LEU A 185 6.00 3.17 13.14
CA LEU A 185 6.00 3.59 14.55
C LEU A 185 6.84 2.66 15.45
N LYS A 186 7.02 1.39 15.07
CA LYS A 186 7.83 0.42 15.81
C LYS A 186 9.33 0.50 15.51
N LEU A 187 9.76 1.25 14.49
CA LEU A 187 11.17 1.38 14.17
C LEU A 187 11.91 2.04 15.34
N GLU A 188 12.92 1.38 15.86
CA GLU A 188 13.80 1.93 16.90
C GLU A 188 14.80 2.90 16.28
N GLU A 189 15.31 2.56 15.08
CA GLU A 189 16.24 3.41 14.32
C GLU A 189 15.60 3.81 12.98
N PRO A 190 15.98 4.99 12.43
CA PRO A 190 15.51 5.41 11.12
C PRO A 190 16.07 4.50 10.01
N VAL A 191 15.32 4.37 8.93
CA VAL A 191 15.82 3.77 7.67
C VAL A 191 16.85 4.72 7.08
N LYS A 192 18.06 4.23 6.84
CA LYS A 192 19.17 5.01 6.28
C LYS A 192 19.15 4.89 4.76
N ILE A 193 19.15 6.02 4.09
CA ILE A 193 19.23 6.14 2.63
C ILE A 193 20.55 6.83 2.33
N THR A 194 21.45 6.12 1.65
CA THR A 194 22.79 6.64 1.34
C THR A 194 23.00 6.67 -0.16
N LEU A 195 23.24 7.86 -0.70
CA LEU A 195 23.64 8.06 -2.09
C LEU A 195 25.18 7.95 -2.17
N TYR A 196 25.66 6.97 -2.91
CA TYR A 196 27.08 6.83 -3.25
C TYR A 196 27.35 7.44 -4.61
N LEU A 197 28.27 8.40 -4.67
CA LEU A 197 28.65 9.08 -5.89
C LEU A 197 30.16 9.37 -5.89
N SER A 198 30.93 8.61 -6.68
CA SER A 198 32.36 8.83 -6.81
C SER A 198 32.65 10.22 -7.40
N PRO A 199 33.56 10.99 -6.78
CA PRO A 199 33.94 12.32 -7.28
C PRO A 199 34.42 12.31 -8.73
N SER A 200 35.09 11.23 -9.15
CA SER A 200 35.59 11.01 -10.52
C SER A 200 34.49 11.06 -11.58
N ILE A 201 33.25 10.63 -11.26
CA ILE A 201 32.12 10.65 -12.20
C ILE A 201 31.71 12.10 -12.51
N ARG A 202 31.81 13.02 -11.56
CA ARG A 202 31.46 14.44 -11.79
C ARG A 202 32.27 15.07 -12.92
N GLY A 203 33.55 14.69 -13.03
CA GLY A 203 34.43 15.19 -14.09
C GLY A 203 34.06 14.70 -15.48
N VAL A 204 33.49 13.49 -15.59
CA VAL A 204 33.11 12.90 -16.88
C VAL A 204 31.62 13.04 -17.21
N ALA A 205 30.80 13.44 -16.26
CA ALA A 205 29.35 13.57 -16.40
C ALA A 205 28.90 14.37 -17.64
N PRO A 206 29.50 15.53 -17.97
CA PRO A 206 29.11 16.30 -19.15
C PRO A 206 29.32 15.53 -20.47
N TYR A 207 30.36 14.69 -20.52
CA TYR A 207 30.70 13.87 -21.69
C TYR A 207 29.86 12.61 -21.81
N MET A 208 29.22 12.21 -20.70
CA MET A 208 28.26 11.10 -20.66
C MET A 208 26.81 11.56 -20.85
N GLY A 209 26.59 12.85 -21.06
CA GLY A 209 25.24 13.42 -21.20
C GLY A 209 24.51 13.65 -19.86
N LEU A 210 25.19 13.48 -18.72
CA LEU A 210 24.64 13.57 -17.36
C LEU A 210 24.74 15.01 -16.82
N LYS A 211 24.08 15.96 -17.45
CA LYS A 211 24.15 17.40 -17.10
C LYS A 211 23.60 17.70 -15.70
N ASP A 212 22.60 16.95 -15.26
CA ASP A 212 21.90 17.17 -14.00
C ASP A 212 22.52 16.40 -12.83
N LEU A 213 23.64 15.66 -13.07
CA LEU A 213 24.34 14.91 -12.02
C LEU A 213 24.79 15.75 -10.82
N PRO A 214 25.26 17.01 -10.98
CA PRO A 214 25.62 17.84 -9.83
C PRO A 214 24.49 18.09 -8.85
N GLU A 215 23.26 18.15 -9.33
CA GLU A 215 22.05 18.41 -8.53
C GLU A 215 21.40 17.12 -7.99
N LEU A 216 21.89 15.95 -8.36
CA LEU A 216 21.31 14.67 -7.96
C LEU A 216 21.19 14.55 -6.42
N GLY A 217 22.25 14.92 -5.70
CA GLY A 217 22.26 14.84 -4.23
C GLY A 217 21.20 15.74 -3.58
N ASN A 218 21.03 16.94 -4.11
CA ASN A 218 20.01 17.90 -3.64
C ASN A 218 18.61 17.36 -3.97
N GLY A 219 18.38 16.89 -5.19
CA GLY A 219 17.10 16.34 -5.63
C GLY A 219 16.68 15.13 -4.80
N VAL A 220 17.58 14.19 -4.53
CA VAL A 220 17.29 13.04 -3.65
C VAL A 220 17.01 13.51 -2.22
N ASN A 221 17.73 14.49 -1.70
CA ASN A 221 17.48 15.02 -0.36
C ASN A 221 16.08 15.67 -0.24
N GLU A 222 15.63 16.38 -1.27
CA GLU A 222 14.27 16.96 -1.32
C GLU A 222 13.21 15.86 -1.31
N ILE A 223 13.37 14.83 -2.15
CA ILE A 223 12.48 13.67 -2.20
C ILE A 223 12.42 12.98 -0.83
N VAL A 224 13.56 12.66 -0.24
CA VAL A 224 13.61 11.99 1.07
C VAL A 224 13.03 12.86 2.17
N THR A 225 13.22 14.17 2.12
CA THR A 225 12.64 15.12 3.09
C THR A 225 11.13 15.13 3.02
N GLU A 226 10.55 15.11 1.81
CA GLU A 226 9.11 15.03 1.62
C GLU A 226 8.55 13.67 2.07
N LEU A 227 9.20 12.58 1.69
CA LEU A 227 8.84 11.24 2.14
C LEU A 227 8.96 11.09 3.66
N ASN A 228 9.97 11.71 4.28
CA ASN A 228 10.18 11.63 5.72
C ASN A 228 9.04 12.26 6.52
N ARG A 229 8.42 13.34 6.00
CA ARG A 229 7.20 13.89 6.58
C ARG A 229 6.06 12.86 6.57
N LYS A 230 5.86 12.15 5.45
CA LYS A 230 4.84 11.10 5.28
C LYS A 230 5.17 9.81 6.07
N MET A 231 6.42 9.65 6.52
CA MET A 231 6.93 8.47 7.23
C MET A 231 7.34 8.75 8.67
N TYR A 232 6.68 9.71 9.32
CA TYR A 232 6.82 10.02 10.76
C TYR A 232 8.26 10.35 11.22
N GLY A 233 9.08 10.92 10.34
CA GLY A 233 10.47 11.23 10.68
C GLY A 233 11.38 10.01 10.77
N ARG A 234 11.00 8.89 10.13
CA ARG A 234 11.72 7.61 10.21
C ARG A 234 12.70 7.36 9.08
N LEU A 235 13.02 8.37 8.28
CA LEU A 235 14.04 8.29 7.23
C LEU A 235 15.22 9.21 7.57
N SER A 236 16.41 8.79 7.18
CA SER A 236 17.61 9.63 7.19
C SER A 236 18.32 9.54 5.85
N PHE A 237 18.88 10.66 5.38
CA PHE A 237 19.59 10.73 4.11
C PHE A 237 21.02 11.20 4.30
N SER A 238 21.94 10.60 3.54
CA SER A 238 23.34 11.06 3.46
C SER A 238 23.91 10.80 2.08
N THR A 239 24.85 11.61 1.65
CA THR A 239 25.66 11.38 0.46
C THR A 239 27.07 11.00 0.89
N VAL A 240 27.62 9.95 0.27
CA VAL A 240 28.96 9.44 0.53
C VAL A 240 29.76 9.46 -0.76
N GLU A 241 30.96 10.00 -0.69
CA GLU A 241 31.97 9.94 -1.76
C GLU A 241 32.92 8.79 -1.46
N PRO A 242 32.76 7.64 -2.18
CA PRO A 242 33.61 6.48 -1.93
C PRO A 242 35.02 6.71 -2.41
N SER A 243 35.98 6.15 -1.68
CA SER A 243 37.38 6.07 -2.11
C SER A 243 37.57 5.09 -3.28
N ASP A 244 38.66 5.20 -4.00
CA ASP A 244 38.97 4.30 -5.13
C ASP A 244 39.02 2.82 -4.72
N GLU A 245 39.46 2.53 -3.48
CA GLU A 245 39.51 1.18 -2.90
C GLU A 245 38.11 0.60 -2.61
N GLU A 246 37.13 1.46 -2.36
CA GLU A 246 35.73 1.05 -2.05
C GLU A 246 34.89 0.83 -3.30
N ILE A 247 35.26 1.40 -4.45
CA ILE A 247 34.50 1.33 -5.71
C ILE A 247 34.17 -0.11 -6.08
N GLU A 248 35.17 -0.97 -6.10
CA GLU A 248 35.01 -2.37 -6.52
C GLU A 248 34.16 -3.16 -5.50
N ARG A 249 34.39 -2.93 -4.22
CA ARG A 249 33.60 -3.54 -3.14
C ARG A 249 32.14 -3.15 -3.22
N LEU A 250 31.82 -1.85 -3.35
CA LEU A 250 30.46 -1.35 -3.45
C LEU A 250 29.73 -1.89 -4.68
N ALA A 251 30.43 -2.01 -5.80
CA ALA A 251 29.86 -2.59 -7.02
C ALA A 251 29.57 -4.09 -6.88
N LEU A 252 30.45 -4.86 -6.23
CA LEU A 252 30.32 -6.32 -6.09
C LEU A 252 29.33 -6.69 -4.96
N GLU A 253 29.42 -6.04 -3.81
CA GLU A 253 28.62 -6.36 -2.62
C GLU A 253 27.18 -5.85 -2.73
N TYR A 254 27.00 -4.62 -3.22
CA TYR A 254 25.68 -3.97 -3.28
C TYR A 254 25.14 -3.83 -4.70
N GLY A 255 25.88 -4.25 -5.73
CA GLY A 255 25.44 -4.15 -7.12
C GLY A 255 25.30 -2.72 -7.62
N LEU A 256 26.02 -1.76 -7.03
CA LEU A 256 26.00 -0.38 -7.50
C LEU A 256 26.62 -0.27 -8.89
N ILE A 257 26.15 0.66 -9.70
CA ILE A 257 26.61 0.82 -11.07
C ILE A 257 28.06 1.30 -11.08
N HIS A 258 28.96 0.45 -11.60
CA HIS A 258 30.34 0.78 -11.81
C HIS A 258 30.53 1.31 -13.25
N LEU A 259 30.76 2.59 -13.38
CA LEU A 259 31.08 3.25 -14.65
C LEU A 259 32.59 3.21 -14.88
N LYS A 260 32.99 2.88 -16.12
CA LYS A 260 34.37 2.92 -16.57
C LYS A 260 34.45 3.73 -17.85
N TRP A 261 35.44 4.57 -17.98
CA TRP A 261 35.69 5.38 -19.17
C TRP A 261 37.15 5.34 -19.59
N PRO A 262 37.42 5.43 -20.91
CA PRO A 262 38.76 5.55 -21.47
C PRO A 262 39.29 6.97 -21.28
N ASP A 263 40.55 7.20 -21.70
CA ASP A 263 41.08 8.55 -21.83
C ASP A 263 40.21 9.41 -22.73
N ILE A 264 39.86 10.63 -22.27
CA ILE A 264 39.12 11.64 -23.03
C ILE A 264 40.04 12.86 -23.20
N PRO A 265 40.90 12.88 -24.24
CA PRO A 265 41.89 13.93 -24.41
C PRO A 265 41.31 15.31 -24.57
N GLN A 266 40.10 15.44 -25.15
CA GLN A 266 39.44 16.72 -25.34
C GLN A 266 39.02 17.38 -24.01
N ALA A 267 38.97 16.60 -22.93
CA ALA A 267 38.53 17.03 -21.59
C ALA A 267 39.67 17.03 -20.57
N ASP A 268 40.90 16.63 -20.98
CA ASP A 268 42.01 16.37 -20.06
C ASP A 268 41.63 15.35 -18.95
N VAL A 269 40.72 14.41 -19.28
CA VAL A 269 40.27 13.36 -18.36
C VAL A 269 40.97 12.05 -18.72
N LYS A 270 41.70 11.48 -17.75
CA LYS A 270 42.33 10.18 -17.88
C LYS A 270 41.33 9.04 -17.71
N ALA A 271 41.67 7.87 -18.30
CA ALA A 271 40.93 6.64 -18.08
C ALA A 271 40.72 6.40 -16.58
N GLY A 272 39.53 6.01 -16.21
CA GLY A 272 39.17 5.82 -14.80
C GLY A 272 37.85 5.09 -14.62
N GLY A 273 37.44 5.03 -13.39
CA GLY A 273 36.13 4.46 -13.01
C GLY A 273 35.52 5.17 -11.80
N GLY A 274 34.28 4.86 -11.56
CA GLY A 274 33.57 5.36 -10.41
C GLY A 274 32.28 4.59 -10.19
N VAL A 275 31.75 4.63 -8.98
CA VAL A 275 30.50 3.96 -8.61
C VAL A 275 29.42 5.00 -8.32
N ILE A 276 28.21 4.70 -8.77
CA ILE A 276 27.01 5.50 -8.52
C ILE A 276 25.82 4.61 -8.21
N GLY A 277 25.04 4.98 -7.20
CA GLY A 277 23.84 4.28 -6.80
C GLY A 277 23.41 4.66 -5.40
N MET A 278 22.28 4.14 -4.97
CA MET A 278 21.72 4.44 -3.66
C MET A 278 21.52 3.14 -2.87
N ILE A 279 21.77 3.18 -1.58
CA ILE A 279 21.55 2.06 -0.65
C ILE A 279 20.53 2.48 0.39
N VAL A 280 19.49 1.66 0.54
CA VAL A 280 18.49 1.76 1.61
C VAL A 280 18.76 0.67 2.63
N GLN A 281 18.92 1.02 3.90
CA GLN A 281 19.32 0.09 4.95
C GLN A 281 18.50 0.29 6.24
N HIS A 282 18.09 -0.82 6.87
CA HIS A 282 17.56 -0.86 8.22
C HIS A 282 17.95 -2.15 8.92
N GLY A 283 18.65 -2.05 10.05
CA GLY A 283 19.26 -3.21 10.72
C GLY A 283 20.21 -3.96 9.77
N GLU A 284 19.98 -5.26 9.61
CA GLU A 284 20.76 -6.12 8.71
C GLU A 284 20.22 -6.14 7.26
N SER A 285 19.04 -5.59 7.04
CA SER A 285 18.40 -5.56 5.72
C SER A 285 18.94 -4.41 4.89
N THR A 286 19.34 -4.71 3.65
CA THR A 286 19.92 -3.73 2.72
C THR A 286 19.34 -3.95 1.32
N MET A 287 18.99 -2.85 0.65
CA MET A 287 18.56 -2.84 -0.77
C MET A 287 19.33 -1.77 -1.54
N SER A 288 19.76 -2.11 -2.75
CA SER A 288 20.34 -1.13 -3.66
C SER A 288 19.33 -0.63 -4.67
N LEU A 289 19.41 0.66 -4.99
CA LEU A 289 18.60 1.34 -5.96
C LEU A 289 19.46 2.00 -7.02
N PRO A 290 19.21 1.75 -8.31
CA PRO A 290 19.87 2.49 -9.37
C PRO A 290 19.35 3.93 -9.40
N VAL A 291 20.25 4.88 -9.54
CA VAL A 291 19.94 6.29 -9.81
C VAL A 291 20.25 6.68 -11.25
N LEU A 292 20.81 5.72 -11.99
CA LEU A 292 21.24 5.86 -13.37
C LEU A 292 20.69 4.70 -14.20
N GLN A 293 20.18 5.01 -15.37
CA GLN A 293 19.76 4.03 -16.38
C GLN A 293 20.81 3.98 -17.49
N VAL A 294 21.15 2.78 -17.94
CA VAL A 294 22.15 2.54 -18.98
C VAL A 294 21.46 1.91 -20.19
N PHE A 295 21.44 2.61 -21.30
CA PHE A 295 20.83 2.14 -22.55
C PHE A 295 21.91 1.82 -23.58
N ARG A 296 21.84 0.65 -24.20
CA ARG A 296 22.64 0.33 -25.36
C ARG A 296 21.83 0.55 -26.63
N VAL A 297 22.13 1.64 -27.32
CA VAL A 297 21.42 1.98 -28.58
C VAL A 297 22.28 1.51 -29.75
N PRO A 298 21.79 0.56 -30.60
CA PRO A 298 22.51 0.15 -31.80
C PRO A 298 22.92 1.38 -32.63
N LEU A 299 24.16 1.43 -33.10
CA LEU A 299 24.79 2.52 -33.87
C LEU A 299 25.16 3.77 -33.06
N PHE A 300 24.51 4.05 -31.91
CA PHE A 300 24.79 5.24 -31.09
C PHE A 300 25.58 4.96 -29.82
N GLY A 301 25.84 3.67 -29.54
CA GLY A 301 26.63 3.26 -28.37
C GLY A 301 25.83 3.24 -27.06
N THR A 302 26.53 3.39 -25.96
CA THR A 302 25.94 3.40 -24.61
C THR A 302 25.50 4.83 -24.26
N GLN A 303 24.25 4.97 -23.87
CA GLN A 303 23.69 6.23 -23.36
C GLN A 303 23.34 6.09 -21.89
N TYR A 304 23.47 7.18 -21.17
CA TYR A 304 23.21 7.25 -19.74
C TYR A 304 22.12 8.30 -19.47
N SER A 305 21.21 8.00 -18.57
CA SER A 305 20.18 8.93 -18.13
C SER A 305 19.98 8.78 -16.62
N LEU A 306 19.79 9.88 -15.90
CA LEU A 306 19.38 9.81 -14.52
C LEU A 306 17.93 9.32 -14.44
N VAL A 307 17.62 8.58 -13.40
CA VAL A 307 16.24 8.20 -13.07
C VAL A 307 15.45 9.46 -12.73
N SER A 308 14.21 9.54 -13.19
CA SER A 308 13.37 10.71 -12.94
C SER A 308 13.02 10.86 -11.44
N PRO A 309 12.76 12.08 -10.95
CA PRO A 309 12.39 12.32 -9.56
C PRO A 309 11.18 11.49 -9.10
N ASP A 310 10.14 11.40 -9.92
CA ASP A 310 8.93 10.62 -9.61
C ASP A 310 9.23 9.13 -9.47
N GLU A 311 10.04 8.59 -10.38
CA GLU A 311 10.47 7.19 -10.34
C GLU A 311 11.38 6.91 -9.12
N LEU A 312 12.26 7.86 -8.76
CA LEU A 312 13.08 7.76 -7.55
C LEU A 312 12.21 7.76 -6.28
N GLU A 313 11.17 8.61 -6.20
CA GLU A 313 10.23 8.62 -5.08
C GLU A 313 9.53 7.28 -4.93
N GLU A 314 9.04 6.69 -6.04
CA GLU A 314 8.42 5.36 -6.03
C GLU A 314 9.40 4.26 -5.61
N MET A 315 10.62 4.26 -6.13
CA MET A 315 11.64 3.27 -5.81
C MET A 315 12.06 3.34 -4.34
N ILE A 316 12.28 4.53 -3.80
CA ILE A 316 12.61 4.74 -2.39
C ILE A 316 11.47 4.26 -1.52
N THR A 317 10.23 4.67 -1.82
CA THR A 317 9.04 4.27 -1.07
C THR A 317 8.88 2.76 -1.04
N GLY A 318 8.94 2.09 -2.18
CA GLY A 318 8.83 0.64 -2.28
C GLY A 318 9.93 -0.11 -1.53
N SER A 319 11.17 0.41 -1.59
CA SER A 319 12.30 -0.18 -0.87
C SER A 319 12.18 -0.03 0.65
N VAL A 320 11.77 1.13 1.12
CA VAL A 320 11.49 1.35 2.54
C VAL A 320 10.38 0.40 3.01
N GLU A 321 9.27 0.32 2.28
CA GLU A 321 8.15 -0.56 2.61
C GLU A 321 8.58 -2.04 2.67
N THR A 322 9.46 -2.45 1.76
CA THR A 322 10.00 -3.82 1.73
C THR A 322 10.90 -4.09 2.94
N ILE A 323 11.84 -3.18 3.22
CA ILE A 323 12.83 -3.34 4.31
C ILE A 323 12.16 -3.38 5.68
N ILE A 324 11.12 -2.55 5.90
CA ILE A 324 10.39 -2.53 7.17
C ILE A 324 9.29 -3.61 7.26
N GLY A 325 9.16 -4.46 6.24
CA GLY A 325 8.30 -5.63 6.27
C GLY A 325 6.81 -5.33 6.22
N ILE A 326 6.39 -4.27 5.50
CA ILE A 326 4.97 -3.92 5.35
C ILE A 326 4.23 -4.94 4.48
N HIS A 327 4.92 -5.49 3.48
CA HIS A 327 4.33 -6.47 2.57
C HIS A 327 4.27 -7.85 3.23
N GLU A 328 3.13 -8.52 3.08
CA GLU A 328 3.00 -9.92 3.49
C GLU A 328 3.97 -10.78 2.69
N ASN A 329 4.70 -11.67 3.37
CA ASN A 329 5.62 -12.59 2.72
C ASN A 329 4.85 -13.72 2.04
N ILE A 330 5.10 -13.91 0.74
CA ILE A 330 4.64 -15.10 0.01
C ILE A 330 5.84 -16.00 -0.24
N GLY A 331 5.75 -17.26 0.18
CA GLY A 331 6.72 -18.27 -0.17
C GLY A 331 6.51 -18.75 -1.61
N TYR A 332 7.50 -18.54 -2.46
CA TYR A 332 7.54 -19.14 -3.81
C TYR A 332 8.36 -20.42 -3.73
N LEU A 333 7.73 -21.55 -4.01
CA LEU A 333 8.41 -22.84 -4.02
C LEU A 333 9.32 -22.93 -5.25
N ALA A 334 10.64 -22.91 -5.01
CA ALA A 334 11.69 -22.89 -6.05
C ALA A 334 12.38 -24.25 -6.19
N ASP A 335 11.60 -25.35 -6.29
CA ASP A 335 12.09 -26.71 -6.40
C ASP A 335 11.68 -27.35 -7.73
N ARG A 336 12.55 -28.26 -8.23
CA ARG A 336 12.28 -29.31 -9.24
C ARG A 336 11.41 -28.88 -10.42
N GLY A 337 11.89 -27.90 -11.19
CA GLY A 337 11.24 -27.51 -12.46
C GLY A 337 10.25 -26.36 -12.34
N THR A 338 10.18 -25.69 -11.21
CA THR A 338 9.53 -24.39 -11.11
C THR A 338 10.32 -23.33 -11.87
N MET A 339 9.64 -22.35 -12.47
CA MET A 339 10.33 -21.25 -13.16
C MET A 339 11.18 -20.45 -12.15
N ASP A 340 12.37 -20.06 -12.56
CA ASP A 340 13.18 -19.15 -11.73
C ASP A 340 12.55 -17.76 -11.72
N ILE A 341 12.41 -17.18 -10.52
CA ILE A 341 11.81 -15.84 -10.37
C ILE A 341 12.80 -14.70 -10.56
N TYR A 342 14.11 -14.96 -10.39
CA TYR A 342 15.13 -13.92 -10.46
C TYR A 342 16.03 -14.04 -11.71
N GLY A 343 15.96 -15.15 -12.45
CA GLY A 343 16.80 -15.44 -13.60
C GLY A 343 18.24 -15.80 -13.19
N VAL A 344 18.65 -17.04 -13.47
CA VAL A 344 20.04 -17.44 -13.31
C VAL A 344 20.81 -17.04 -14.57
N PRO A 345 21.92 -16.30 -14.48
CA PRO A 345 22.78 -16.01 -15.62
C PRO A 345 23.22 -17.31 -16.31
N GLY A 346 22.83 -17.50 -17.58
CA GLY A 346 23.14 -18.70 -18.36
C GLY A 346 22.02 -19.76 -18.40
N SER A 347 20.90 -19.57 -17.72
CA SER A 347 19.71 -20.42 -17.86
C SER A 347 19.03 -20.17 -19.20
N GLN A 348 18.56 -21.25 -19.86
CA GLN A 348 17.75 -21.17 -21.10
C GLN A 348 16.26 -20.97 -20.82
N THR A 349 15.85 -20.95 -19.56
CA THR A 349 14.47 -20.72 -19.14
C THR A 349 14.23 -19.23 -18.91
N GLU A 350 13.17 -18.68 -19.51
CA GLU A 350 12.74 -17.30 -19.26
C GLU A 350 12.29 -17.19 -17.79
N PRO A 351 12.82 -16.20 -17.04
CA PRO A 351 12.41 -16.00 -15.66
C PRO A 351 10.96 -15.50 -15.58
N ALA A 352 10.27 -15.82 -14.48
CA ALA A 352 8.90 -15.37 -14.23
C ALA A 352 8.82 -13.87 -13.85
N THR A 353 9.57 -13.01 -14.54
CA THR A 353 9.77 -11.60 -14.21
C THR A 353 8.45 -10.82 -14.15
N SER A 354 7.54 -11.04 -15.11
CA SER A 354 6.24 -10.38 -15.11
C SER A 354 5.36 -10.77 -13.93
N PHE A 355 5.45 -12.03 -13.49
CA PHE A 355 4.76 -12.53 -12.31
C PHE A 355 5.35 -11.91 -11.03
N VAL A 356 6.68 -11.85 -10.92
CA VAL A 356 7.37 -11.18 -9.81
C VAL A 356 6.99 -9.72 -9.73
N GLN A 357 7.02 -8.99 -10.84
CA GLN A 357 6.63 -7.58 -10.90
C GLN A 357 5.17 -7.35 -10.49
N LEU A 358 4.26 -8.25 -10.87
CA LEU A 358 2.86 -8.15 -10.49
C LEU A 358 2.68 -8.34 -8.97
N LEU A 359 3.32 -9.35 -8.41
CA LEU A 359 3.18 -9.68 -6.98
C LEU A 359 3.97 -8.75 -6.07
N SER A 360 5.14 -8.28 -6.48
CA SER A 360 5.99 -7.40 -5.66
C SER A 360 5.37 -6.03 -5.33
N LYS A 361 4.32 -5.64 -6.06
CA LYS A 361 3.51 -4.44 -5.73
C LYS A 361 2.73 -4.59 -4.41
N SER A 362 2.45 -5.80 -3.98
CA SER A 362 1.59 -6.08 -2.80
C SER A 362 2.19 -7.07 -1.82
N TYR A 363 3.19 -7.85 -2.24
CA TYR A 363 3.76 -8.94 -1.47
C TYR A 363 5.27 -8.97 -1.57
N SER A 364 5.94 -9.41 -0.51
CA SER A 364 7.36 -9.75 -0.51
C SER A 364 7.52 -11.22 -0.88
N LEU A 365 8.13 -11.51 -2.03
CA LEU A 365 8.36 -12.88 -2.48
C LEU A 365 9.64 -13.43 -1.85
N LYS A 366 9.53 -14.59 -1.20
CA LYS A 366 10.68 -15.36 -0.68
C LYS A 366 10.74 -16.71 -1.38
N GLN A 367 11.90 -17.06 -1.94
CA GLN A 367 12.11 -18.43 -2.43
C GLN A 367 12.17 -19.39 -1.25
N VAL A 368 11.42 -20.49 -1.35
CA VAL A 368 11.36 -21.57 -0.38
C VAL A 368 11.82 -22.84 -1.08
N PHE A 369 12.80 -23.53 -0.51
CA PHE A 369 13.33 -24.80 -0.98
C PHE A 369 12.95 -25.91 0.00
N LEU A 370 12.09 -26.85 -0.38
CA LEU A 370 11.60 -27.93 0.52
C LEU A 370 12.73 -28.82 1.03
N GLU A 371 13.77 -29.05 0.23
CA GLU A 371 14.89 -29.91 0.62
C GLU A 371 15.81 -29.30 1.69
N GLN A 372 15.83 -27.95 1.79
CA GLN A 372 16.68 -27.28 2.81
C GLN A 372 15.93 -26.96 4.12
N GLU A 373 14.63 -26.75 4.08
CA GLU A 373 13.86 -26.40 5.27
C GLU A 373 13.30 -27.59 6.03
N GLY A 374 13.20 -28.77 5.42
CA GLY A 374 12.74 -29.99 6.09
C GLY A 374 13.56 -30.40 7.32
N ILE A 375 14.75 -29.88 7.47
CA ILE A 375 15.65 -30.14 8.62
C ILE A 375 15.50 -29.09 9.73
N GLN A 376 15.09 -27.86 9.44
CA GLN A 376 15.00 -26.79 10.46
C GLN A 376 13.66 -26.71 11.19
N THR A 377 12.56 -27.16 10.62
CA THR A 377 11.26 -27.20 11.29
C THR A 377 11.14 -28.32 12.31
N ALA A 378 11.94 -29.38 12.21
CA ALA A 378 11.96 -30.47 13.21
C ALA A 378 12.70 -30.08 14.51
N SER A 379 13.61 -29.08 14.49
CA SER A 379 14.41 -28.68 15.65
C SER A 379 13.77 -27.59 16.54
N ARG A 380 12.65 -26.99 16.14
CA ARG A 380 11.93 -25.99 16.93
C ARG A 380 10.67 -26.49 17.63
N ARG A 381 10.44 -27.80 17.65
CA ARG A 381 9.34 -28.46 18.39
C ARG A 381 9.81 -29.47 19.44
N SER A 382 11.01 -29.27 19.97
CA SER A 382 11.47 -30.00 21.17
C SER A 382 11.69 -29.03 22.33
#